data_6b892b3bb0efbd94520b1497d7dc74ad
#
_entry.id   6b892b3bb0efbd94520b1497d7dc74ad
#
_cell.length_a   1.000
_cell.length_b   1.000
_cell.length_c   1.000
_cell.angle_alpha   90.00
_cell.angle_beta   90.00
_cell.angle_gamma   90.00
#
_symmetry.space_group_name_H-M   'P 1'
#
loop_
_entity.id
_entity.type
_entity.pdbx_description
1 polymer ?
#
loop_
_entity_poly.entity_id
_entity_poly.type
_entity_poly.pdbx_seq_one_letter_code
_entity_poly.pdbx_strand_id
1 'polypeptide(L)'
;MKQDFVEVSESYTLPEAIREAQRCLHCKVPGCKKGCPISNDIPDWIAELAKGNFGNSMKIINSRSNLPAVCGRVCGHERQCEGGCVLGKKGEAIHVGKLERFVADFDSEASLTHEAIPEKSRGRVAVIGSGPAGLTIAGDLSRQGFAVEIFEMEGEAGGVLMYGIPEYRLPKEVVHREIKKIENLGVRFHLNSTIGENYTIDDLFAQGFDAIFMGTGTGVPKRLDIPGITHPGVRQAIRFLRRVSLYESGNMDKDEVIVGEGDIVYVVGCGNTAMDAARSAIRMGAREVYIVYHHNIDRMSALRAEYDDAVKEGVKFLWDTSIINIEGGEGMKLRSVTLSHGDETKVVPADHVIQAVGSVPASRIVSTTEGIEVDGRGYVLTRENPYGMTTRVGVFAGGDVTNRPATVVHAMRDAKEVAEGIAKYVDAVKLMAEIGM
;
A
#
# COMPACT_ATOMS: atom_id res chain seq x y z
N MET A 1 26.77 -10.51 -8.15
CA MET A 1 26.15 -9.61 -9.15
C MET A 1 25.41 -8.55 -8.40
N LYS A 2 25.61 -7.26 -8.68
CA LYS A 2 24.71 -6.20 -8.13
C LYS A 2 23.32 -6.48 -8.69
N GLN A 3 22.35 -6.65 -7.82
CA GLN A 3 20.95 -6.80 -8.24
C GLN A 3 20.44 -5.40 -8.58
N ASP A 4 19.91 -5.24 -9.79
CA ASP A 4 19.31 -3.98 -10.21
C ASP A 4 17.92 -3.81 -9.61
N PHE A 5 17.42 -2.58 -9.58
CA PHE A 5 16.06 -2.26 -9.13
C PHE A 5 14.97 -2.53 -10.20
N VAL A 6 15.31 -3.25 -11.25
CA VAL A 6 14.36 -3.66 -12.29
C VAL A 6 13.31 -4.61 -11.72
N GLU A 7 12.08 -4.54 -12.21
CA GLU A 7 10.98 -5.39 -11.77
C GLU A 7 11.34 -6.87 -11.87
N VAL A 8 11.28 -7.58 -10.74
CA VAL A 8 11.72 -8.99 -10.64
C VAL A 8 10.65 -9.97 -11.08
N SER A 9 9.39 -9.59 -11.05
CA SER A 9 8.28 -10.46 -11.46
C SER A 9 8.08 -10.38 -12.97
N GLU A 10 8.13 -11.52 -13.65
CA GLU A 10 7.85 -11.59 -15.09
C GLU A 10 6.35 -11.55 -15.37
N SER A 11 5.96 -10.81 -16.43
CA SER A 11 4.61 -10.83 -16.97
C SER A 11 4.41 -12.02 -17.89
N TYR A 12 3.16 -12.39 -18.16
CA TYR A 12 2.84 -13.34 -19.23
C TYR A 12 3.02 -12.69 -20.60
N THR A 13 3.45 -13.49 -21.56
CA THR A 13 3.24 -13.20 -22.98
C THR A 13 1.75 -13.40 -23.34
N LEU A 14 1.30 -12.81 -24.43
CA LEU A 14 -0.08 -12.94 -24.89
C LEU A 14 -0.56 -14.41 -25.01
N PRO A 15 0.21 -15.34 -25.65
CA PRO A 15 -0.21 -16.75 -25.69
C PRO A 15 -0.25 -17.43 -24.32
N GLU A 16 0.63 -17.06 -23.39
CA GLU A 16 0.64 -17.62 -22.04
C GLU A 16 -0.56 -17.15 -21.24
N ALA A 17 -0.90 -15.85 -21.31
CA ALA A 17 -2.06 -15.30 -20.63
C ALA A 17 -3.37 -15.96 -21.09
N ILE A 18 -3.54 -16.17 -22.41
CA ILE A 18 -4.72 -16.86 -22.95
C ILE A 18 -4.77 -18.32 -22.48
N ARG A 19 -3.65 -19.06 -22.54
CA ARG A 19 -3.59 -20.45 -22.07
C ARG A 19 -3.92 -20.57 -20.58
N GLU A 20 -3.37 -19.67 -19.76
CA GLU A 20 -3.65 -19.65 -18.32
C GLU A 20 -5.12 -19.31 -18.05
N ALA A 21 -5.69 -18.32 -18.75
CA ALA A 21 -7.10 -17.97 -18.64
C ALA A 21 -8.04 -19.13 -19.01
N GLN A 22 -7.69 -19.93 -20.04
CA GLN A 22 -8.45 -21.10 -20.47
C GLN A 22 -8.47 -22.25 -19.44
N ARG A 23 -7.56 -22.26 -18.45
CA ARG A 23 -7.61 -23.23 -17.34
C ARG A 23 -8.74 -22.94 -16.35
N CYS A 24 -9.31 -21.74 -16.37
CA CYS A 24 -10.35 -21.34 -15.42
C CYS A 24 -11.63 -22.17 -15.58
N LEU A 25 -12.15 -22.71 -14.49
CA LEU A 25 -13.35 -23.56 -14.47
C LEU A 25 -14.67 -22.79 -14.44
N HIS A 26 -14.66 -21.47 -14.39
CA HIS A 26 -15.85 -20.60 -14.30
C HIS A 26 -16.85 -21.07 -13.22
N CYS A 27 -16.37 -21.26 -11.99
CA CYS A 27 -17.12 -21.85 -10.88
C CYS A 27 -18.40 -21.08 -10.58
N LYS A 28 -19.54 -21.78 -10.35
CA LYS A 28 -20.81 -21.16 -9.92
C LYS A 28 -20.69 -20.42 -8.57
N VAL A 29 -19.84 -20.90 -7.68
CA VAL A 29 -19.50 -20.26 -6.40
C VAL A 29 -17.99 -20.05 -6.37
N PRO A 30 -17.50 -18.93 -6.95
CA PRO A 30 -16.08 -18.72 -7.15
C PRO A 30 -15.37 -18.36 -5.83
N GLY A 31 -14.49 -19.27 -5.38
CA GLY A 31 -13.66 -19.03 -4.18
C GLY A 31 -12.69 -17.85 -4.37
N CYS A 32 -12.21 -17.65 -5.61
CA CYS A 32 -11.35 -16.52 -5.95
C CYS A 32 -12.04 -15.16 -5.73
N LYS A 33 -13.31 -15.00 -6.14
CA LYS A 33 -14.10 -13.79 -5.89
C LYS A 33 -14.33 -13.57 -4.39
N LYS A 34 -14.65 -14.63 -3.64
CA LYS A 34 -14.82 -14.56 -2.17
C LYS A 34 -13.52 -14.21 -1.45
N GLY A 35 -12.38 -14.69 -1.94
CA GLY A 35 -11.08 -14.40 -1.39
C GLY A 35 -10.55 -13.01 -1.77
N CYS A 36 -11.14 -12.33 -2.75
CA CYS A 36 -10.77 -10.98 -3.14
C CYS A 36 -11.46 -9.96 -2.21
N PRO A 37 -10.70 -9.11 -1.49
CA PRO A 37 -11.28 -8.12 -0.57
C PRO A 37 -12.27 -7.15 -1.21
N ILE A 38 -12.06 -6.77 -2.49
CA ILE A 38 -12.97 -5.91 -3.27
C ILE A 38 -14.01 -6.71 -4.08
N SER A 39 -14.07 -8.04 -3.89
CA SER A 39 -15.01 -8.93 -4.59
C SER A 39 -14.99 -8.76 -6.12
N ASN A 40 -13.78 -8.65 -6.70
CA ASN A 40 -13.62 -8.51 -8.15
C ASN A 40 -14.23 -9.73 -8.88
N ASP A 41 -14.89 -9.48 -10.00
CA ASP A 41 -15.61 -10.48 -10.80
C ASP A 41 -14.65 -11.36 -11.63
N ILE A 42 -13.73 -12.04 -10.91
CA ILE A 42 -12.57 -12.75 -11.45
C ILE A 42 -12.93 -13.78 -12.54
N PRO A 43 -13.92 -14.68 -12.37
CA PRO A 43 -14.28 -15.61 -13.43
C PRO A 43 -14.76 -14.93 -14.70
N ASP A 44 -15.45 -13.79 -14.58
CA ASP A 44 -16.07 -13.11 -15.72
C ASP A 44 -15.01 -12.42 -16.58
N TRP A 45 -14.09 -11.67 -15.97
CA TRP A 45 -13.02 -11.04 -16.74
C TRP A 45 -12.00 -12.06 -17.29
N ILE A 46 -11.75 -13.18 -16.59
CA ILE A 46 -10.92 -14.28 -17.13
C ILE A 46 -11.60 -14.92 -18.36
N ALA A 47 -12.94 -15.05 -18.34
CA ALA A 47 -13.68 -15.57 -19.48
C ALA A 47 -13.52 -14.69 -20.73
N GLU A 48 -13.55 -13.37 -20.57
CA GLU A 48 -13.32 -12.43 -21.66
C GLU A 48 -11.86 -12.48 -22.15
N LEU A 49 -10.91 -12.56 -21.24
CA LEU A 49 -9.48 -12.73 -21.56
C LEU A 49 -9.23 -14.02 -22.38
N ALA A 50 -9.83 -15.14 -21.97
CA ALA A 50 -9.68 -16.41 -22.66
C ALA A 50 -10.21 -16.39 -24.12
N LYS A 51 -11.13 -15.48 -24.42
CA LYS A 51 -11.66 -15.21 -25.78
C LYS A 51 -10.85 -14.18 -26.57
N GLY A 52 -9.85 -13.54 -25.93
CA GLY A 52 -9.11 -12.43 -26.54
C GLY A 52 -9.83 -11.06 -26.45
N ASN A 53 -10.88 -10.94 -25.64
CA ASN A 53 -11.62 -9.69 -25.45
C ASN A 53 -11.00 -8.83 -24.33
N PHE A 54 -9.78 -8.34 -24.54
CA PHE A 54 -8.99 -7.61 -23.52
C PHE A 54 -9.72 -6.37 -22.99
N GLY A 55 -10.34 -5.57 -23.86
CA GLY A 55 -11.07 -4.38 -23.45
C GLY A 55 -12.28 -4.69 -22.56
N ASN A 56 -13.04 -5.76 -22.83
CA ASN A 56 -14.14 -6.19 -21.95
C ASN A 56 -13.60 -6.76 -20.63
N SER A 57 -12.52 -7.54 -20.68
CA SER A 57 -11.84 -8.03 -19.47
C SER A 57 -11.47 -6.85 -18.57
N MET A 58 -10.84 -5.80 -19.12
CA MET A 58 -10.45 -4.62 -18.37
C MET A 58 -11.64 -3.83 -17.81
N LYS A 59 -12.73 -3.67 -18.59
CA LYS A 59 -13.96 -3.01 -18.09
C LYS A 59 -14.54 -3.72 -16.87
N ILE A 60 -14.55 -5.06 -16.87
CA ILE A 60 -15.04 -5.84 -15.71
C ILE A 60 -14.11 -5.63 -14.50
N ILE A 61 -12.80 -5.66 -14.69
CA ILE A 61 -11.83 -5.38 -13.62
C ILE A 61 -12.07 -3.97 -13.05
N ASN A 62 -12.16 -2.94 -13.91
CA ASN A 62 -12.33 -1.54 -13.51
C ASN A 62 -13.66 -1.29 -12.77
N SER A 63 -14.68 -2.11 -12.96
CA SER A 63 -15.93 -1.98 -12.19
C SER A 63 -15.74 -2.17 -10.68
N ARG A 64 -14.66 -2.82 -10.27
CA ARG A 64 -14.33 -3.11 -8.87
C ARG A 64 -12.99 -2.59 -8.41
N SER A 65 -12.01 -2.42 -9.31
CA SER A 65 -10.65 -2.00 -8.97
C SER A 65 -10.29 -0.67 -9.63
N ASN A 66 -9.78 0.27 -8.84
CA ASN A 66 -9.22 1.52 -9.32
C ASN A 66 -7.72 1.42 -9.61
N LEU A 67 -7.07 0.35 -9.14
CA LEU A 67 -5.62 0.17 -9.19
C LEU A 67 -5.25 -1.26 -9.65
N PRO A 68 -5.77 -1.72 -10.80
CA PRO A 68 -5.60 -3.12 -11.23
C PRO A 68 -4.15 -3.49 -11.52
N ALA A 69 -3.36 -2.61 -12.14
CA ALA A 69 -1.95 -2.87 -12.41
C ALA A 69 -1.11 -2.98 -11.13
N VAL A 70 -1.51 -2.27 -10.07
CA VAL A 70 -0.93 -2.38 -8.72
C VAL A 70 -1.39 -3.68 -8.06
N CYS A 71 -2.69 -3.98 -8.07
CA CYS A 71 -3.24 -5.20 -7.46
C CYS A 71 -2.61 -6.45 -8.05
N GLY A 72 -2.46 -6.53 -9.37
CA GLY A 72 -1.83 -7.67 -10.05
C GLY A 72 -0.36 -7.91 -9.65
N ARG A 73 0.32 -6.88 -9.07
CA ARG A 73 1.71 -6.97 -8.64
C ARG A 73 1.89 -7.21 -7.13
N VAL A 74 1.07 -6.56 -6.29
CA VAL A 74 1.38 -6.46 -4.84
C VAL A 74 0.33 -7.08 -3.92
N CYS A 75 -0.80 -7.57 -4.43
CA CYS A 75 -1.78 -8.31 -3.63
C CYS A 75 -1.17 -9.60 -3.07
N GLY A 76 -1.63 -10.01 -1.91
CA GLY A 76 -1.30 -11.31 -1.33
C GLY A 76 -2.11 -12.45 -1.95
N HIS A 77 -1.96 -12.67 -3.26
CA HIS A 77 -2.78 -13.58 -4.06
C HIS A 77 -2.90 -14.98 -3.45
N GLU A 78 -1.79 -15.50 -2.88
CA GLU A 78 -1.72 -16.83 -2.22
C GLU A 78 -2.67 -16.96 -1.03
N ARG A 79 -3.00 -15.84 -0.34
CA ARG A 79 -3.92 -15.77 0.80
C ARG A 79 -5.28 -15.20 0.43
N GLN A 80 -5.47 -14.77 -0.80
CA GLN A 80 -6.66 -14.11 -1.31
C GLN A 80 -7.29 -14.89 -2.47
N CYS A 81 -7.30 -14.33 -3.68
CA CYS A 81 -7.98 -14.92 -4.83
C CYS A 81 -7.41 -16.29 -5.24
N GLU A 82 -6.09 -16.44 -5.33
CA GLU A 82 -5.44 -17.68 -5.71
C GLU A 82 -5.58 -18.74 -4.62
N GLY A 83 -5.44 -18.36 -3.34
CA GLY A 83 -5.69 -19.24 -2.20
C GLY A 83 -7.14 -19.76 -2.13
N GLY A 84 -8.11 -19.03 -2.70
CA GLY A 84 -9.50 -19.45 -2.85
C GLY A 84 -9.79 -20.30 -4.10
N CYS A 85 -8.83 -20.46 -5.00
CA CYS A 85 -9.03 -21.19 -6.25
C CYS A 85 -9.17 -22.70 -6.02
N VAL A 86 -10.23 -23.31 -6.57
CA VAL A 86 -10.47 -24.75 -6.40
C VAL A 86 -9.42 -25.63 -7.06
N LEU A 87 -8.77 -25.15 -8.12
CA LEU A 87 -7.67 -25.86 -8.78
C LEU A 87 -6.46 -26.03 -7.85
N GLY A 88 -6.20 -25.06 -7.00
CA GLY A 88 -5.11 -25.10 -6.01
C GLY A 88 -5.23 -26.22 -4.98
N LYS A 89 -6.42 -26.83 -4.83
CA LYS A 89 -6.61 -27.99 -3.93
C LYS A 89 -6.03 -29.30 -4.48
N LYS A 90 -5.83 -29.41 -5.79
CA LYS A 90 -5.39 -30.63 -6.47
C LYS A 90 -4.19 -30.41 -7.40
N GLY A 91 -3.69 -29.21 -7.47
CA GLY A 91 -2.61 -28.82 -8.35
C GLY A 91 -2.30 -27.34 -8.21
N GLU A 92 -2.08 -26.66 -9.32
CA GLU A 92 -1.72 -25.26 -9.37
C GLU A 92 -2.97 -24.39 -9.56
N ALA A 93 -3.15 -23.38 -8.69
CA ALA A 93 -4.21 -22.39 -8.80
C ALA A 93 -4.07 -21.59 -10.12
N ILE A 94 -5.13 -20.90 -10.54
CA ILE A 94 -5.01 -19.88 -11.59
C ILE A 94 -4.17 -18.72 -11.04
N HIS A 95 -3.19 -18.28 -11.80
CA HIS A 95 -2.34 -17.12 -11.45
C HIS A 95 -3.10 -15.81 -11.73
N VAL A 96 -4.09 -15.53 -10.89
CA VAL A 96 -5.00 -14.38 -11.03
C VAL A 96 -4.23 -13.07 -11.05
N GLY A 97 -3.23 -12.92 -10.17
CA GLY A 97 -2.41 -11.72 -10.12
C GLY A 97 -1.64 -11.45 -11.42
N LYS A 98 -0.99 -12.48 -11.98
CA LYS A 98 -0.27 -12.35 -13.26
C LYS A 98 -1.21 -12.03 -14.42
N LEU A 99 -2.42 -12.60 -14.43
CA LEU A 99 -3.43 -12.30 -15.44
C LEU A 99 -3.98 -10.88 -15.30
N GLU A 100 -4.29 -10.43 -14.08
CA GLU A 100 -4.74 -9.05 -13.81
C GLU A 100 -3.68 -8.03 -14.23
N ARG A 101 -2.41 -8.27 -13.87
CA ARG A 101 -1.27 -7.48 -14.33
C ARG A 101 -1.20 -7.42 -15.85
N PHE A 102 -1.26 -8.58 -16.51
CA PHE A 102 -1.18 -8.66 -17.97
C PHE A 102 -2.28 -7.83 -18.64
N VAL A 103 -3.54 -7.99 -18.20
CA VAL A 103 -4.67 -7.25 -18.78
C VAL A 103 -4.51 -5.74 -18.56
N ALA A 104 -4.09 -5.32 -17.36
CA ALA A 104 -3.93 -3.90 -17.03
C ALA A 104 -2.77 -3.24 -17.80
N ASP A 105 -1.65 -3.94 -17.98
CA ASP A 105 -0.51 -3.45 -18.75
C ASP A 105 -0.85 -3.39 -20.24
N PHE A 106 -1.47 -4.45 -20.78
CA PHE A 106 -1.90 -4.51 -22.18
C PHE A 106 -2.94 -3.43 -22.53
N ASP A 107 -3.92 -3.19 -21.66
CA ASP A 107 -4.90 -2.10 -21.83
C ASP A 107 -4.22 -0.74 -21.88
N SER A 108 -3.24 -0.51 -21.00
CA SER A 108 -2.50 0.74 -20.96
C SER A 108 -1.66 0.98 -22.21
N GLU A 109 -0.97 -0.06 -22.72
CA GLU A 109 -0.14 0.00 -23.91
C GLU A 109 -0.97 0.20 -25.19
N ALA A 110 -2.09 -0.51 -25.29
CA ALA A 110 -2.96 -0.49 -26.46
C ALA A 110 -4.07 0.59 -26.39
N SER A 111 -4.21 1.28 -25.26
CA SER A 111 -5.25 2.30 -25.02
C SER A 111 -6.67 1.80 -25.35
N LEU A 112 -7.01 0.60 -24.87
CA LEU A 112 -8.28 -0.08 -25.24
C LEU A 112 -9.50 0.50 -24.53
N THR A 113 -9.32 0.95 -23.26
CA THR A 113 -10.43 1.45 -22.46
C THR A 113 -10.30 2.94 -22.19
N HIS A 114 -11.39 3.67 -22.40
CA HIS A 114 -11.51 5.07 -22.07
C HIS A 114 -12.77 5.27 -21.23
N GLU A 115 -12.62 5.99 -20.12
CA GLU A 115 -13.75 6.40 -19.30
C GLU A 115 -14.10 7.85 -19.62
N ALA A 116 -15.40 8.13 -19.84
CA ALA A 116 -15.87 9.50 -19.98
C ALA A 116 -15.79 10.22 -18.63
N ILE A 117 -15.45 11.51 -18.65
CA ILE A 117 -15.48 12.35 -17.44
C ILE A 117 -16.93 12.61 -17.09
N PRO A 118 -17.44 12.15 -15.93
CA PRO A 118 -18.82 12.41 -15.54
C PRO A 118 -19.02 13.89 -15.22
N GLU A 119 -20.24 14.39 -15.43
CA GLU A 119 -20.63 15.73 -14.95
C GLU A 119 -20.47 15.81 -13.42
N LYS A 120 -19.88 16.91 -12.93
CA LYS A 120 -19.56 17.12 -11.50
C LYS A 120 -20.63 17.98 -10.83
N SER A 121 -21.84 17.43 -10.65
CA SER A 121 -23.00 18.15 -10.12
C SER A 121 -23.42 17.72 -8.70
N ARG A 122 -22.91 16.59 -8.18
CA ARG A 122 -23.38 16.02 -6.90
C ARG A 122 -22.82 16.71 -5.68
N GLY A 123 -21.61 17.28 -5.74
CA GLY A 123 -20.97 17.95 -4.62
C GLY A 123 -19.45 17.93 -4.72
N ARG A 124 -18.79 18.51 -3.71
CA ARG A 124 -17.33 18.61 -3.62
C ARG A 124 -16.82 17.82 -2.44
N VAL A 125 -15.82 16.96 -2.67
CA VAL A 125 -15.20 16.14 -1.63
C VAL A 125 -13.69 16.39 -1.60
N ALA A 126 -13.16 16.71 -0.42
CA ALA A 126 -11.72 16.75 -0.17
C ALA A 126 -11.23 15.39 0.32
N VAL A 127 -10.13 14.91 -0.25
CA VAL A 127 -9.48 13.65 0.14
C VAL A 127 -8.11 13.97 0.70
N ILE A 128 -7.81 13.55 1.92
CA ILE A 128 -6.52 13.77 2.58
C ILE A 128 -5.68 12.50 2.47
N GLY A 129 -4.60 12.60 1.70
CA GLY A 129 -3.69 11.51 1.38
C GLY A 129 -4.03 10.81 0.06
N SER A 130 -3.01 10.57 -0.75
CA SER A 130 -3.08 9.96 -2.08
C SER A 130 -2.65 8.48 -2.11
N GLY A 131 -2.64 7.82 -0.96
CA GLY A 131 -2.40 6.37 -0.89
C GLY A 131 -3.54 5.54 -1.51
N PRO A 132 -3.48 4.20 -1.45
CA PRO A 132 -4.48 3.32 -2.05
C PRO A 132 -5.93 3.65 -1.69
N ALA A 133 -6.20 4.02 -0.42
CA ALA A 133 -7.53 4.42 0.02
C ALA A 133 -7.97 5.74 -0.64
N GLY A 134 -7.10 6.76 -0.62
CA GLY A 134 -7.39 8.07 -1.22
C GLY A 134 -7.61 8.01 -2.73
N LEU A 135 -6.76 7.28 -3.45
CA LEU A 135 -6.92 7.08 -4.90
C LEU A 135 -8.22 6.32 -5.22
N THR A 136 -8.55 5.29 -4.44
CA THR A 136 -9.76 4.50 -4.66
C THR A 136 -11.02 5.33 -4.44
N ILE A 137 -11.11 6.04 -3.30
CA ILE A 137 -12.30 6.83 -3.00
C ILE A 137 -12.47 7.99 -3.98
N ALA A 138 -11.37 8.59 -4.40
CA ALA A 138 -11.40 9.67 -5.39
C ALA A 138 -11.93 9.19 -6.74
N GLY A 139 -11.47 8.03 -7.22
CA GLY A 139 -11.97 7.43 -8.44
C GLY A 139 -13.47 7.07 -8.35
N ASP A 140 -13.89 6.42 -7.26
CA ASP A 140 -15.27 5.99 -7.08
C ASP A 140 -16.24 7.18 -6.96
N LEU A 141 -15.92 8.19 -6.17
CA LEU A 141 -16.75 9.40 -6.03
C LEU A 141 -16.74 10.23 -7.31
N SER A 142 -15.62 10.32 -7.99
CA SER A 142 -15.53 11.03 -9.26
C SER A 142 -16.44 10.41 -10.32
N ARG A 143 -16.50 9.07 -10.42
CA ARG A 143 -17.44 8.35 -11.30
C ARG A 143 -18.91 8.59 -10.94
N GLN A 144 -19.18 8.83 -9.66
CA GLN A 144 -20.51 9.13 -9.17
C GLN A 144 -20.93 10.61 -9.37
N GLY A 145 -20.11 11.46 -9.99
CA GLY A 145 -20.43 12.85 -10.28
C GLY A 145 -20.02 13.85 -9.20
N PHE A 146 -19.16 13.47 -8.25
CA PHE A 146 -18.57 14.42 -7.31
C PHE A 146 -17.34 15.11 -7.91
N ALA A 147 -17.13 16.38 -7.57
CA ALA A 147 -15.87 17.07 -7.78
C ALA A 147 -14.92 16.70 -6.62
N VAL A 148 -13.84 15.99 -6.93
CA VAL A 148 -12.91 15.47 -5.93
C VAL A 148 -11.55 16.14 -6.04
N GLU A 149 -11.01 16.56 -4.90
CA GLU A 149 -9.67 17.13 -4.79
C GLU A 149 -8.87 16.40 -3.73
N ILE A 150 -7.67 15.92 -4.10
CA ILE A 150 -6.76 15.19 -3.21
C ILE A 150 -5.69 16.14 -2.70
N PHE A 151 -5.49 16.16 -1.39
CA PHE A 151 -4.43 16.90 -0.72
C PHE A 151 -3.37 15.90 -0.24
N GLU A 152 -2.17 16.00 -0.80
CA GLU A 152 -1.05 15.12 -0.53
C GLU A 152 0.15 15.91 0.03
N MET A 153 0.70 15.44 1.14
CA MET A 153 1.82 16.10 1.81
C MET A 153 3.16 15.96 1.06
N GLU A 154 3.30 14.91 0.29
CA GLU A 154 4.52 14.63 -0.47
C GLU A 154 4.51 15.32 -1.85
N GLY A 155 5.68 15.37 -2.48
CA GLY A 155 5.86 15.95 -3.81
C GLY A 155 5.31 15.11 -4.95
N GLU A 156 5.02 13.83 -4.70
CA GLU A 156 4.39 12.91 -5.65
C GLU A 156 3.24 12.16 -4.97
N ALA A 157 2.18 11.90 -5.74
CA ALA A 157 1.04 11.13 -5.27
C ALA A 157 1.33 9.63 -5.26
N GLY A 158 0.61 8.86 -4.44
CA GLY A 158 0.69 7.41 -4.39
C GLY A 158 0.93 6.84 -2.98
N GLY A 159 1.39 7.66 -2.04
CA GLY A 159 1.65 7.25 -0.66
C GLY A 159 2.59 6.04 -0.59
N VAL A 160 2.17 4.94 0.07
CA VAL A 160 2.99 3.73 0.21
C VAL A 160 3.35 3.09 -1.14
N LEU A 161 2.56 3.26 -2.19
CA LEU A 161 2.84 2.74 -3.53
C LEU A 161 4.07 3.42 -4.12
N MET A 162 4.21 4.72 -3.88
CA MET A 162 5.33 5.52 -4.36
C MET A 162 6.56 5.38 -3.47
N TYR A 163 6.40 5.51 -2.15
CA TYR A 163 7.51 5.68 -1.21
C TYR A 163 7.80 4.47 -0.34
N GLY A 164 6.92 3.47 -0.28
CA GLY A 164 7.05 2.32 0.61
C GLY A 164 7.33 0.99 -0.08
N ILE A 165 6.75 0.76 -1.26
CA ILE A 165 6.97 -0.47 -2.04
C ILE A 165 8.13 -0.22 -3.01
N PRO A 166 9.20 -1.02 -3.01
CA PRO A 166 10.36 -0.81 -3.88
C PRO A 166 10.05 -0.95 -5.38
N GLU A 167 10.86 -0.29 -6.21
CA GLU A 167 10.78 -0.28 -7.67
C GLU A 167 10.75 -1.70 -8.27
N TYR A 168 11.59 -2.60 -7.77
CA TYR A 168 11.68 -3.98 -8.26
C TYR A 168 10.43 -4.85 -7.97
N ARG A 169 9.49 -4.36 -7.14
CA ARG A 169 8.16 -4.98 -6.91
C ARG A 169 7.03 -4.21 -7.56
N LEU A 170 7.12 -2.89 -7.57
CA LEU A 170 6.12 -1.99 -8.13
C LEU A 170 6.81 -0.82 -8.81
N PRO A 171 7.04 -0.89 -10.12
CA PRO A 171 7.62 0.21 -10.89
C PRO A 171 6.81 1.50 -10.73
N LYS A 172 7.50 2.64 -10.52
CA LYS A 172 6.80 3.91 -10.26
C LYS A 172 6.03 4.42 -11.47
N GLU A 173 6.48 4.05 -12.65
CA GLU A 173 5.73 4.30 -13.89
C GLU A 173 4.33 3.66 -13.85
N VAL A 174 4.19 2.45 -13.29
CA VAL A 174 2.89 1.80 -13.10
C VAL A 174 2.02 2.62 -12.15
N VAL A 175 2.59 3.13 -11.06
CA VAL A 175 1.87 3.99 -10.11
C VAL A 175 1.41 5.29 -10.77
N HIS A 176 2.28 5.94 -11.52
CA HIS A 176 1.96 7.15 -12.28
C HIS A 176 0.83 6.92 -13.29
N ARG A 177 0.85 5.78 -14.01
CA ARG A 177 -0.23 5.42 -14.94
C ARG A 177 -1.59 5.26 -14.24
N GLU A 178 -1.62 4.60 -13.10
CA GLU A 178 -2.87 4.44 -12.32
C GLU A 178 -3.37 5.79 -11.76
N ILE A 179 -2.47 6.64 -11.27
CA ILE A 179 -2.81 8.02 -10.85
C ILE A 179 -3.37 8.81 -12.02
N LYS A 180 -2.76 8.71 -13.21
CA LYS A 180 -3.22 9.42 -14.41
C LYS A 180 -4.62 9.01 -14.84
N LYS A 181 -5.00 7.75 -14.66
CA LYS A 181 -6.39 7.29 -14.88
C LYS A 181 -7.36 8.01 -13.93
N ILE A 182 -6.98 8.22 -12.67
CA ILE A 182 -7.79 8.95 -11.68
C ILE A 182 -7.88 10.45 -12.04
N GLU A 183 -6.77 11.07 -12.44
CA GLU A 183 -6.77 12.45 -12.93
C GLU A 183 -7.71 12.62 -14.14
N ASN A 184 -7.69 11.67 -15.07
CA ASN A 184 -8.53 11.70 -16.28
C ASN A 184 -10.03 11.62 -15.95
N LEU A 185 -10.43 11.20 -14.74
CA LEU A 185 -11.80 11.30 -14.24
C LEU A 185 -12.17 12.73 -13.76
N GLY A 186 -11.23 13.67 -13.81
CA GLY A 186 -11.40 15.05 -13.35
C GLY A 186 -11.03 15.29 -11.90
N VAL A 187 -10.32 14.36 -11.26
CA VAL A 187 -9.77 14.54 -9.92
C VAL A 187 -8.58 15.51 -9.97
N ARG A 188 -8.53 16.46 -9.03
CA ARG A 188 -7.41 17.40 -8.89
C ARG A 188 -6.50 16.97 -7.76
N PHE A 189 -5.20 17.16 -7.95
CA PHE A 189 -4.17 16.87 -6.93
C PHE A 189 -3.49 18.16 -6.47
N HIS A 190 -3.44 18.34 -5.16
CA HIS A 190 -2.70 19.39 -4.46
C HIS A 190 -1.53 18.72 -3.73
N LEU A 191 -0.37 18.66 -4.40
CA LEU A 191 0.85 18.11 -3.84
C LEU A 191 1.53 19.11 -2.90
N ASN A 192 2.44 18.66 -2.04
CA ASN A 192 3.09 19.46 -1.00
C ASN A 192 2.08 20.20 -0.09
N SER A 193 0.92 19.58 0.13
CA SER A 193 -0.20 20.16 0.88
C SER A 193 -0.48 19.33 2.13
N THR A 194 0.06 19.77 3.26
CA THR A 194 -0.06 19.08 4.55
C THR A 194 -1.26 19.61 5.32
N ILE A 195 -2.29 18.77 5.47
CA ILE A 195 -3.44 19.10 6.33
C ILE A 195 -3.04 19.02 7.81
N GLY A 196 -3.44 20.04 8.58
CA GLY A 196 -2.99 20.27 9.95
C GLY A 196 -1.73 21.12 10.05
N GLU A 197 -1.24 21.64 8.89
CA GLU A 197 -0.10 22.57 8.82
C GLU A 197 -0.38 23.71 7.81
N ASN A 198 -0.56 23.39 6.52
CA ASN A 198 -0.90 24.39 5.49
C ASN A 198 -2.38 24.75 5.50
N TYR A 199 -3.23 23.78 5.76
CA TYR A 199 -4.69 23.88 5.83
C TYR A 199 -5.19 23.08 7.02
N THR A 200 -6.27 23.53 7.63
CA THR A 200 -7.05 22.76 8.60
C THR A 200 -8.25 22.07 7.93
N ILE A 201 -8.92 21.17 8.64
CA ILE A 201 -10.20 20.61 8.19
C ILE A 201 -11.26 21.70 8.07
N ASP A 202 -11.24 22.69 8.98
CA ASP A 202 -12.17 23.84 8.95
C ASP A 202 -11.95 24.71 7.71
N ASP A 203 -10.70 24.90 7.30
CA ASP A 203 -10.38 25.65 6.06
C ASP A 203 -10.94 24.93 4.81
N LEU A 204 -10.92 23.60 4.80
CA LEU A 204 -11.52 22.84 3.69
C LEU A 204 -13.05 23.01 3.66
N PHE A 205 -13.73 22.94 4.80
CA PHE A 205 -15.17 23.25 4.86
C PHE A 205 -15.47 24.70 4.43
N ALA A 206 -14.66 25.67 4.89
CA ALA A 206 -14.80 27.07 4.49
C ALA A 206 -14.59 27.29 2.98
N GLN A 207 -13.82 26.45 2.29
CA GLN A 207 -13.66 26.43 0.84
C GLN A 207 -14.84 25.78 0.11
N GLY A 208 -15.86 25.31 0.82
CA GLY A 208 -17.10 24.76 0.25
C GLY A 208 -17.01 23.26 -0.11
N PHE A 209 -16.16 22.48 0.55
CA PHE A 209 -16.24 21.02 0.45
C PHE A 209 -17.43 20.53 1.29
N ASP A 210 -18.25 19.65 0.70
CA ASP A 210 -19.44 19.06 1.36
C ASP A 210 -19.07 17.94 2.32
N ALA A 211 -17.96 17.22 2.05
CA ALA A 211 -17.42 16.17 2.91
C ALA A 211 -15.90 16.07 2.76
N ILE A 212 -15.26 15.51 3.78
CA ILE A 212 -13.81 15.30 3.82
C ILE A 212 -13.52 13.83 4.13
N PHE A 213 -12.62 13.21 3.37
CA PHE A 213 -12.13 11.86 3.63
C PHE A 213 -10.68 11.87 4.11
N MET A 214 -10.41 11.18 5.23
CA MET A 214 -9.07 10.97 5.78
C MET A 214 -8.56 9.58 5.38
N GLY A 215 -7.64 9.54 4.41
CA GLY A 215 -6.94 8.33 3.94
C GLY A 215 -5.44 8.38 4.22
N THR A 216 -5.04 8.92 5.36
CA THR A 216 -3.64 9.25 5.71
C THR A 216 -2.77 8.05 6.08
N GLY A 217 -3.36 6.87 6.21
CA GLY A 217 -2.64 5.64 6.53
C GLY A 217 -1.92 5.68 7.89
N THR A 218 -0.80 4.95 8.00
CA THR A 218 0.01 4.87 9.22
C THR A 218 1.43 5.37 8.93
N GLY A 219 1.67 6.65 9.17
CA GLY A 219 2.94 7.32 8.89
C GLY A 219 3.96 7.29 10.04
N VAL A 220 3.57 6.93 11.27
CA VAL A 220 4.44 6.95 12.45
C VAL A 220 4.94 5.55 12.76
N PRO A 221 6.24 5.26 12.55
CA PRO A 221 6.80 3.94 12.83
C PRO A 221 6.89 3.69 14.34
N LYS A 222 6.57 2.46 14.76
CA LYS A 222 6.82 1.98 16.11
C LYS A 222 8.33 1.84 16.34
N ARG A 223 8.74 1.96 17.60
CA ARG A 223 10.13 1.75 18.02
C ARG A 223 10.22 0.59 19.00
N LEU A 224 11.34 -0.11 18.94
CA LEU A 224 11.74 -1.03 20.02
C LEU A 224 12.19 -0.20 21.23
N ASP A 225 12.02 -0.76 22.42
CA ASP A 225 12.52 -0.19 23.67
C ASP A 225 13.73 -1.00 24.13
N ILE A 226 14.90 -0.68 23.54
CA ILE A 226 16.18 -1.33 23.85
C ILE A 226 17.31 -0.29 23.87
N PRO A 227 18.38 -0.53 24.66
CA PRO A 227 19.54 0.34 24.67
C PRO A 227 20.14 0.55 23.27
N GLY A 228 20.55 1.79 22.98
CA GLY A 228 21.17 2.17 21.70
C GLY A 228 20.21 2.42 20.54
N ILE A 229 18.90 2.26 20.73
CA ILE A 229 17.87 2.38 19.67
C ILE A 229 17.80 3.78 19.01
N THR A 230 18.31 4.80 19.66
CA THR A 230 18.32 6.19 19.16
C THR A 230 19.57 6.52 18.33
N HIS A 231 20.52 5.60 18.23
CA HIS A 231 21.75 5.82 17.46
C HIS A 231 21.46 6.13 15.98
N PRO A 232 22.20 7.05 15.32
CA PRO A 232 22.00 7.37 13.92
C PRO A 232 22.13 6.21 12.93
N GLY A 233 22.80 5.12 13.27
CA GLY A 233 22.86 3.87 12.50
C GLY A 233 21.59 3.04 12.53
N VAL A 234 20.61 3.41 13.38
CA VAL A 234 19.31 2.75 13.49
C VAL A 234 18.29 3.53 12.67
N ARG A 235 17.58 2.85 11.80
CA ARG A 235 16.54 3.45 10.95
C ARG A 235 15.22 2.69 11.02
N GLN A 236 14.14 3.40 10.74
CA GLN A 236 12.82 2.81 10.53
C GLN A 236 12.69 2.36 9.08
N ALA A 237 12.16 1.17 8.83
CA ALA A 237 12.06 0.59 7.50
C ALA A 237 11.33 1.50 6.50
N ILE A 238 10.21 2.11 6.91
CA ILE A 238 9.45 3.02 6.04
C ILE A 238 10.28 4.25 5.64
N ARG A 239 11.12 4.78 6.53
CA ARG A 239 12.03 5.91 6.22
C ARG A 239 13.19 5.48 5.34
N PHE A 240 13.70 4.28 5.56
CA PHE A 240 14.76 3.70 4.70
C PHE A 240 14.23 3.48 3.28
N LEU A 241 13.10 2.81 3.13
CA LEU A 241 12.46 2.54 1.83
C LEU A 241 12.13 3.84 1.07
N ARG A 242 11.63 4.86 1.77
CA ARG A 242 11.39 6.18 1.18
C ARG A 242 12.68 6.79 0.60
N ARG A 243 13.81 6.70 1.33
CA ARG A 243 15.10 7.18 0.84
C ARG A 243 15.60 6.39 -0.36
N VAL A 244 15.46 5.08 -0.34
CA VAL A 244 15.76 4.22 -1.51
C VAL A 244 14.94 4.65 -2.71
N SER A 245 13.63 4.86 -2.56
CA SER A 245 12.75 5.31 -3.64
C SER A 245 13.15 6.69 -4.19
N LEU A 246 13.51 7.64 -3.31
CA LEU A 246 14.00 8.96 -3.72
C LEU A 246 15.35 8.88 -4.45
N TYR A 247 16.24 7.99 -4.02
CA TYR A 247 17.51 7.74 -4.71
C TYR A 247 17.27 7.17 -6.11
N GLU A 248 16.38 6.19 -6.24
CA GLU A 248 16.06 5.57 -7.54
C GLU A 248 15.42 6.55 -8.53
N SER A 249 14.60 7.47 -8.03
CA SER A 249 13.99 8.54 -8.83
C SER A 249 14.94 9.71 -9.15
N GLY A 250 16.18 9.67 -8.67
CA GLY A 250 17.17 10.74 -8.86
C GLY A 250 16.95 11.99 -8.00
N ASN A 251 16.06 11.90 -6.99
CA ASN A 251 15.73 13.00 -6.08
C ASN A 251 16.56 12.98 -4.78
N MET A 252 17.53 12.07 -4.68
CA MET A 252 18.43 11.93 -3.52
C MET A 252 19.75 11.30 -3.94
N ASP A 253 20.84 11.72 -3.33
CA ASP A 253 22.15 11.10 -3.55
C ASP A 253 22.28 9.75 -2.79
N LYS A 254 23.07 8.83 -3.34
CA LYS A 254 23.28 7.51 -2.75
C LYS A 254 23.80 7.57 -1.31
N ASP A 255 24.69 8.51 -1.03
CA ASP A 255 25.31 8.67 0.31
C ASP A 255 24.29 9.07 1.39
N GLU A 256 23.14 9.59 0.98
CA GLU A 256 22.04 9.90 1.90
C GLU A 256 21.22 8.66 2.30
N VAL A 257 21.35 7.55 1.57
CA VAL A 257 20.65 6.28 1.86
C VAL A 257 21.45 5.44 2.85
N ILE A 258 21.94 5.87 3.87
CA ILE A 258 22.76 5.30 4.96
C ILE A 258 23.36 3.87 4.80
N VAL A 259 22.73 2.98 4.05
CA VAL A 259 23.24 1.64 3.74
C VAL A 259 24.07 1.70 2.48
N GLY A 260 25.31 1.24 2.57
CA GLY A 260 26.29 1.29 1.49
C GLY A 260 27.00 -0.04 1.23
N GLU A 261 28.03 0.04 0.38
CA GLU A 261 28.81 -1.11 -0.04
C GLU A 261 29.61 -1.69 1.13
N GLY A 262 29.47 -3.01 1.32
CA GLY A 262 30.20 -3.76 2.35
C GLY A 262 29.56 -3.78 3.73
N ASP A 263 28.44 -3.09 3.94
CA ASP A 263 27.75 -3.00 5.23
C ASP A 263 27.12 -4.32 5.67
N ILE A 264 27.05 -4.50 7.00
CA ILE A 264 26.30 -5.57 7.67
C ILE A 264 25.03 -4.95 8.24
N VAL A 265 23.87 -5.42 7.76
CA VAL A 265 22.55 -4.86 8.08
C VAL A 265 21.68 -5.88 8.79
N TYR A 266 21.10 -5.48 9.91
CA TYR A 266 20.09 -6.27 10.62
C TYR A 266 18.72 -5.62 10.46
N VAL A 267 17.74 -6.36 9.91
CA VAL A 267 16.35 -5.92 9.78
C VAL A 267 15.50 -6.62 10.83
N VAL A 268 14.87 -5.86 11.72
CA VAL A 268 14.04 -6.41 12.80
C VAL A 268 12.58 -6.46 12.39
N GLY A 269 12.01 -7.65 12.35
CA GLY A 269 10.65 -7.93 11.93
C GLY A 269 10.58 -8.91 10.77
N CYS A 270 9.42 -9.49 10.50
CA CYS A 270 9.23 -10.53 9.48
C CYS A 270 7.92 -10.37 8.69
N GLY A 271 7.53 -9.11 8.38
CA GLY A 271 6.46 -8.77 7.45
C GLY A 271 6.99 -8.39 6.07
N ASN A 272 6.11 -8.10 5.10
CA ASN A 272 6.50 -7.69 3.76
C ASN A 272 7.43 -6.46 3.77
N THR A 273 7.20 -5.50 4.66
CA THR A 273 8.09 -4.34 4.83
C THR A 273 9.51 -4.73 5.25
N ALA A 274 9.66 -5.79 6.06
CA ALA A 274 10.99 -6.30 6.43
C ALA A 274 11.68 -6.96 5.24
N MET A 275 10.93 -7.73 4.43
CA MET A 275 11.44 -8.31 3.18
C MET A 275 11.90 -7.22 2.21
N ASP A 276 11.06 -6.20 2.01
CA ASP A 276 11.36 -5.05 1.16
C ASP A 276 12.62 -4.31 1.63
N ALA A 277 12.74 -4.05 2.94
CA ALA A 277 13.90 -3.38 3.50
C ALA A 277 15.19 -4.22 3.35
N ALA A 278 15.11 -5.52 3.60
CA ALA A 278 16.26 -6.42 3.48
C ALA A 278 16.74 -6.55 2.03
N ARG A 279 15.82 -6.77 1.09
CA ARG A 279 16.11 -6.87 -0.35
C ARG A 279 16.64 -5.55 -0.91
N SER A 280 16.10 -4.42 -0.45
CA SER A 280 16.63 -3.09 -0.81
C SER A 280 18.03 -2.85 -0.25
N ALA A 281 18.34 -3.29 0.98
CA ALA A 281 19.67 -3.18 1.55
C ALA A 281 20.71 -3.95 0.73
N ILE A 282 20.39 -5.15 0.23
CA ILE A 282 21.26 -5.91 -0.70
C ILE A 282 21.53 -5.10 -1.97
N ARG A 283 20.50 -4.50 -2.59
CA ARG A 283 20.63 -3.69 -3.81
C ARG A 283 21.45 -2.43 -3.59
N MET A 284 21.38 -1.85 -2.40
CA MET A 284 22.23 -0.72 -2.02
C MET A 284 23.70 -1.08 -1.84
N GLY A 285 24.03 -2.38 -1.76
CA GLY A 285 25.42 -2.90 -1.71
C GLY A 285 25.82 -3.49 -0.37
N ALA A 286 24.88 -3.72 0.55
CA ALA A 286 25.17 -4.42 1.79
C ALA A 286 25.80 -5.80 1.52
N ARG A 287 26.87 -6.13 2.27
CA ARG A 287 27.58 -7.40 2.14
C ARG A 287 26.81 -8.54 2.77
N GLU A 288 26.17 -8.27 3.88
CA GLU A 288 25.38 -9.24 4.64
C GLU A 288 24.11 -8.58 5.17
N VAL A 289 22.97 -9.23 4.94
CA VAL A 289 21.68 -8.77 5.45
C VAL A 289 21.01 -9.91 6.22
N TYR A 290 20.63 -9.61 7.46
CA TYR A 290 19.96 -10.53 8.37
C TYR A 290 18.58 -10.02 8.72
N ILE A 291 17.55 -10.85 8.54
CA ILE A 291 16.24 -10.63 9.16
C ILE A 291 16.26 -11.28 10.55
N VAL A 292 15.97 -10.50 11.59
CA VAL A 292 15.89 -10.96 12.98
C VAL A 292 14.43 -10.98 13.39
N TYR A 293 13.94 -12.14 13.81
CA TYR A 293 12.56 -12.32 14.22
C TYR A 293 12.43 -13.15 15.48
N HIS A 294 11.70 -12.64 16.47
CA HIS A 294 11.56 -13.23 17.82
C HIS A 294 10.63 -14.44 17.88
N HIS A 295 10.13 -14.92 16.75
CA HIS A 295 9.36 -16.15 16.60
C HIS A 295 9.98 -17.02 15.51
N ASN A 296 9.47 -18.25 15.39
CA ASN A 296 9.82 -19.17 14.32
C ASN A 296 9.15 -18.79 12.98
N ILE A 297 9.49 -19.53 11.93
CA ILE A 297 8.99 -19.31 10.56
C ILE A 297 7.46 -19.45 10.45
N ASP A 298 6.81 -20.26 11.27
CA ASP A 298 5.35 -20.49 11.22
C ASP A 298 4.55 -19.24 11.58
N ARG A 299 5.16 -18.32 12.33
CA ARG A 299 4.56 -17.02 12.69
C ARG A 299 4.96 -15.88 11.76
N MET A 300 5.60 -16.18 10.64
CA MET A 300 5.96 -15.18 9.63
C MET A 300 4.71 -14.52 9.05
N SER A 301 4.67 -13.19 9.08
CA SER A 301 3.55 -12.43 8.51
C SER A 301 3.74 -12.05 7.04
N ALA A 302 4.98 -12.10 6.51
CA ALA A 302 5.25 -11.89 5.10
C ALA A 302 4.58 -12.95 4.21
N LEU A 303 4.36 -12.61 2.96
CA LEU A 303 3.95 -13.54 1.93
C LEU A 303 5.06 -14.56 1.66
N ARG A 304 4.69 -15.79 1.36
CA ARG A 304 5.65 -16.85 1.09
C ARG A 304 6.53 -16.51 -0.11
N ALA A 305 5.95 -15.96 -1.17
CA ALA A 305 6.69 -15.54 -2.35
C ALA A 305 7.77 -14.49 -2.02
N GLU A 306 7.45 -13.50 -1.18
CA GLU A 306 8.42 -12.47 -0.77
C GLU A 306 9.56 -13.02 0.09
N TYR A 307 9.25 -13.99 0.95
CA TYR A 307 10.27 -14.73 1.71
C TYR A 307 11.19 -15.53 0.79
N ASP A 308 10.61 -16.30 -0.14
CA ASP A 308 11.38 -17.15 -1.05
C ASP A 308 12.29 -16.29 -1.95
N ASP A 309 11.84 -15.13 -2.39
CA ASP A 309 12.66 -14.18 -3.15
C ASP A 309 13.77 -13.57 -2.28
N ALA A 310 13.49 -13.19 -1.04
CA ALA A 310 14.51 -12.70 -0.12
C ALA A 310 15.61 -13.75 0.14
N VAL A 311 15.24 -15.02 0.30
CA VAL A 311 16.20 -16.14 0.43
C VAL A 311 17.04 -16.30 -0.84
N LYS A 312 16.43 -16.30 -2.03
CA LYS A 312 17.15 -16.37 -3.32
C LYS A 312 18.14 -15.23 -3.51
N GLU A 313 17.80 -14.04 -3.01
CA GLU A 313 18.64 -12.84 -3.08
C GLU A 313 19.76 -12.83 -2.01
N GLY A 314 19.80 -13.83 -1.11
CA GLY A 314 20.87 -14.02 -0.13
C GLY A 314 20.60 -13.40 1.23
N VAL A 315 19.37 -12.98 1.53
CA VAL A 315 18.98 -12.57 2.89
C VAL A 315 19.04 -13.76 3.83
N LYS A 316 19.67 -13.59 4.98
CA LYS A 316 19.81 -14.60 6.04
C LYS A 316 18.72 -14.38 7.11
N PHE A 317 18.20 -15.45 7.68
CA PHE A 317 17.12 -15.38 8.67
C PHE A 317 17.58 -15.91 10.03
N LEU A 318 17.37 -15.14 11.07
CA LEU A 318 17.62 -15.48 12.47
C LEU A 318 16.27 -15.61 13.18
N TRP A 319 15.77 -16.83 13.23
CA TRP A 319 14.50 -17.18 13.88
C TRP A 319 14.67 -17.28 15.38
N ASP A 320 13.58 -17.11 16.13
CA ASP A 320 13.55 -17.16 17.60
C ASP A 320 14.62 -16.27 18.25
N THR A 321 14.98 -15.18 17.56
CA THR A 321 16.09 -14.30 17.90
C THR A 321 15.60 -12.86 18.05
N SER A 322 16.15 -12.16 19.05
CA SER A 322 15.89 -10.74 19.29
C SER A 322 17.19 -9.94 19.37
N ILE A 323 17.15 -8.67 18.98
CA ILE A 323 18.21 -7.71 19.33
C ILE A 323 17.85 -7.11 20.69
N ILE A 324 18.75 -7.21 21.67
CA ILE A 324 18.53 -6.73 23.03
C ILE A 324 19.41 -5.53 23.40
N ASN A 325 20.45 -5.26 22.63
CA ASN A 325 21.31 -4.09 22.81
C ASN A 325 21.96 -3.70 21.49
N ILE A 326 22.18 -2.39 21.30
CA ILE A 326 22.85 -1.80 20.14
C ILE A 326 24.00 -0.94 20.64
N GLU A 327 25.21 -1.21 20.16
CA GLU A 327 26.40 -0.44 20.48
C GLU A 327 26.78 0.48 19.33
N GLY A 328 26.87 1.80 19.61
CA GLY A 328 27.27 2.80 18.64
C GLY A 328 28.73 2.69 18.21
N GLY A 329 28.98 3.00 16.96
CA GLY A 329 30.31 3.16 16.39
C GLY A 329 30.62 4.62 16.07
N GLU A 330 31.47 4.86 15.10
CA GLU A 330 31.81 6.20 14.62
C GLU A 330 30.79 6.70 13.58
N GLY A 331 30.42 7.96 13.68
CA GLY A 331 29.51 8.63 12.76
C GLY A 331 28.11 8.01 12.75
N MET A 332 27.68 7.55 11.59
CA MET A 332 26.34 6.95 11.37
C MET A 332 26.34 5.42 11.41
N LYS A 333 27.50 4.77 11.63
CA LYS A 333 27.60 3.33 11.72
C LYS A 333 27.57 2.84 13.16
N LEU A 334 27.02 1.64 13.34
CA LEU A 334 27.08 0.90 14.60
C LEU A 334 28.43 0.18 14.70
N ARG A 335 28.76 -0.29 15.91
CA ARG A 335 29.85 -1.20 16.16
C ARG A 335 29.36 -2.64 16.19
N SER A 336 28.30 -2.89 16.94
CA SER A 336 27.77 -4.22 17.15
C SER A 336 26.30 -4.20 17.61
N VAL A 337 25.67 -5.37 17.52
CA VAL A 337 24.40 -5.67 18.18
C VAL A 337 24.55 -6.89 19.06
N THR A 338 23.80 -6.94 20.16
CA THR A 338 23.68 -8.15 20.99
C THR A 338 22.41 -8.88 20.61
N LEU A 339 22.57 -10.10 20.11
CA LEU A 339 21.49 -11.02 19.79
C LEU A 339 21.19 -11.89 21.01
N SER A 340 19.90 -12.20 21.22
CA SER A 340 19.43 -13.18 22.22
C SER A 340 18.63 -14.26 21.51
N HIS A 341 18.98 -15.52 21.76
CA HIS A 341 18.26 -16.71 21.29
C HIS A 341 18.08 -17.66 22.50
N GLY A 342 16.84 -17.71 23.00
CA GLY A 342 16.58 -18.33 24.30
C GLY A 342 17.41 -17.66 25.42
N ASP A 343 18.15 -18.46 26.18
CA ASP A 343 19.05 -18.00 27.26
C ASP A 343 20.45 -17.59 26.77
N GLU A 344 20.75 -17.81 25.49
CA GLU A 344 22.07 -17.50 24.93
C GLU A 344 22.08 -16.06 24.39
N THR A 345 23.20 -15.36 24.63
CA THR A 345 23.46 -14.06 24.07
C THR A 345 24.75 -14.02 23.28
N LYS A 346 24.78 -13.29 22.18
CA LYS A 346 25.96 -13.17 21.32
C LYS A 346 26.11 -11.73 20.81
N VAL A 347 27.27 -11.15 20.96
CA VAL A 347 27.64 -9.88 20.36
C VAL A 347 28.17 -10.13 18.94
N VAL A 348 27.63 -9.45 17.97
CA VAL A 348 28.01 -9.57 16.55
C VAL A 348 28.22 -8.19 15.94
N PRO A 349 29.15 -8.04 14.95
CA PRO A 349 29.35 -6.77 14.27
C PRO A 349 28.09 -6.38 13.47
N ALA A 350 27.81 -5.08 13.43
CA ALA A 350 26.72 -4.52 12.68
C ALA A 350 27.05 -3.07 12.28
N ASP A 351 26.73 -2.69 11.06
CA ASP A 351 26.83 -1.30 10.59
C ASP A 351 25.48 -0.58 10.76
N HIS A 352 24.37 -1.27 10.49
CA HIS A 352 23.03 -0.69 10.56
C HIS A 352 21.98 -1.65 11.13
N VAL A 353 20.97 -1.07 11.78
CA VAL A 353 19.74 -1.75 12.18
C VAL A 353 18.53 -1.06 11.54
N ILE A 354 17.67 -1.81 10.86
CA ILE A 354 16.44 -1.32 10.25
C ILE A 354 15.25 -1.94 10.98
N GLN A 355 14.41 -1.11 11.60
CA GLN A 355 13.24 -1.55 12.35
C GLN A 355 12.01 -1.63 11.44
N ALA A 356 11.48 -2.83 11.24
CA ALA A 356 10.25 -3.12 10.49
C ALA A 356 9.16 -3.69 11.41
N VAL A 357 8.95 -3.05 12.58
CA VAL A 357 8.07 -3.53 13.67
C VAL A 357 6.67 -2.92 13.64
N GLY A 358 6.27 -2.39 12.49
CA GLY A 358 4.96 -1.80 12.24
C GLY A 358 4.90 -0.29 12.49
N SER A 359 3.72 0.28 12.23
CA SER A 359 3.44 1.71 12.30
C SER A 359 2.07 1.98 12.92
N VAL A 360 1.81 3.24 13.25
CA VAL A 360 0.54 3.77 13.76
C VAL A 360 0.17 5.05 13.01
N PRO A 361 -1.10 5.49 13.05
CA PRO A 361 -1.50 6.77 12.46
C PRO A 361 -0.75 7.95 13.06
N ALA A 362 -0.56 8.98 12.25
CA ALA A 362 -0.04 10.27 12.73
C ALA A 362 -1.15 11.08 13.43
N SER A 363 -0.81 11.69 14.55
CA SER A 363 -1.78 12.46 15.34
C SER A 363 -2.03 13.90 14.84
N ARG A 364 -1.26 14.40 13.87
CA ARG A 364 -1.28 15.80 13.43
C ARG A 364 -2.69 16.32 13.17
N ILE A 365 -3.46 15.68 12.30
CA ILE A 365 -4.80 16.14 11.96
C ILE A 365 -5.72 16.10 13.17
N VAL A 366 -5.70 14.99 13.92
CA VAL A 366 -6.53 14.82 15.12
C VAL A 366 -6.20 15.87 16.19
N SER A 367 -4.92 16.21 16.38
CA SER A 367 -4.48 17.20 17.37
C SER A 367 -4.78 18.65 16.96
N THR A 368 -5.04 18.91 15.68
CA THR A 368 -5.35 20.25 15.15
C THR A 368 -6.82 20.42 14.76
N THR A 369 -7.65 19.41 15.02
CA THR A 369 -9.07 19.38 14.61
C THR A 369 -9.93 18.90 15.77
N GLU A 370 -10.85 19.75 16.27
CA GLU A 370 -11.80 19.34 17.29
C GLU A 370 -12.81 18.33 16.77
N GLY A 371 -13.27 17.42 17.66
CA GLY A 371 -14.36 16.50 17.41
C GLY A 371 -13.98 15.24 16.65
N ILE A 372 -12.69 14.98 16.35
CA ILE A 372 -12.21 13.71 15.83
C ILE A 372 -11.59 12.91 16.97
N GLU A 373 -12.22 11.79 17.32
CA GLU A 373 -11.75 10.89 18.37
C GLU A 373 -10.96 9.71 17.78
N VAL A 374 -10.05 9.20 18.60
CA VAL A 374 -9.22 8.03 18.28
C VAL A 374 -9.30 6.99 19.39
N ASP A 375 -8.99 5.74 19.07
CA ASP A 375 -8.83 4.69 20.06
C ASP A 375 -7.52 4.85 20.87
N GLY A 376 -7.31 4.01 21.87
CA GLY A 376 -6.10 4.01 22.70
C GLY A 376 -4.77 3.71 21.95
N ARG A 377 -4.84 3.44 20.64
CA ARG A 377 -3.69 3.21 19.77
C ARG A 377 -3.50 4.31 18.72
N GLY A 378 -4.40 5.31 18.70
CA GLY A 378 -4.37 6.42 17.76
C GLY A 378 -5.12 6.19 16.44
N TYR A 379 -5.88 5.10 16.28
CA TYR A 379 -6.73 4.89 15.11
C TYR A 379 -8.01 5.71 15.22
N VAL A 380 -8.40 6.34 14.10
CA VAL A 380 -9.60 7.18 14.04
C VAL A 380 -10.86 6.33 14.22
N LEU A 381 -11.74 6.74 15.14
CA LEU A 381 -13.03 6.10 15.37
C LEU A 381 -14.03 6.50 14.29
N THR A 382 -14.75 5.52 13.75
CA THR A 382 -15.76 5.71 12.71
C THR A 382 -17.10 5.09 13.11
N ARG A 383 -18.19 5.58 12.50
CA ARG A 383 -19.55 5.12 12.70
C ARG A 383 -19.95 4.14 11.60
N GLU A 384 -20.95 3.31 11.92
CA GLU A 384 -21.58 2.40 10.96
C GLU A 384 -22.61 3.12 10.07
N ASN A 385 -23.17 4.24 10.53
CA ASN A 385 -24.20 4.96 9.79
C ASN A 385 -24.11 6.48 10.00
N PRO A 386 -23.77 7.27 8.96
CA PRO A 386 -23.24 6.81 7.66
C PRO A 386 -21.92 6.08 7.83
N TYR A 387 -21.69 5.03 7.04
CA TYR A 387 -20.50 4.21 7.16
C TYR A 387 -19.22 5.02 6.93
N GLY A 388 -18.26 4.85 7.83
CA GLY A 388 -16.96 5.51 7.77
C GLY A 388 -16.94 6.95 8.27
N MET A 389 -18.07 7.56 8.67
CA MET A 389 -18.07 8.90 9.26
C MET A 389 -17.42 8.86 10.64
N THR A 390 -16.52 9.81 10.90
CA THR A 390 -15.85 9.96 12.19
C THR A 390 -16.81 10.52 13.26
N THR A 391 -16.32 10.79 14.45
CA THR A 391 -17.08 11.50 15.49
C THR A 391 -17.42 12.94 15.07
N ARG A 392 -16.65 13.53 14.16
CA ARG A 392 -16.94 14.84 13.55
C ARG A 392 -17.81 14.69 12.30
N VAL A 393 -18.92 15.40 12.29
CA VAL A 393 -19.90 15.38 11.17
C VAL A 393 -19.24 15.88 9.88
N GLY A 394 -19.50 15.19 8.77
CA GLY A 394 -18.96 15.51 7.46
C GLY A 394 -17.53 15.05 7.22
N VAL A 395 -16.84 14.55 8.25
CA VAL A 395 -15.49 13.99 8.14
C VAL A 395 -15.55 12.47 8.19
N PHE A 396 -14.99 11.83 7.18
CA PHE A 396 -14.95 10.38 7.00
C PHE A 396 -13.51 9.87 7.05
N ALA A 397 -13.31 8.61 7.39
CA ALA A 397 -11.99 8.00 7.39
C ALA A 397 -12.06 6.54 6.93
N GLY A 398 -10.98 6.05 6.32
CA GLY A 398 -10.89 4.65 5.88
C GLY A 398 -9.45 4.22 5.54
N GLY A 399 -9.26 2.91 5.40
CA GLY A 399 -7.96 2.30 5.25
C GLY A 399 -7.17 2.23 6.56
N ASP A 400 -5.85 2.23 6.46
CA ASP A 400 -4.95 1.97 7.61
C ASP A 400 -5.03 3.03 8.72
N VAL A 401 -5.69 4.17 8.51
CA VAL A 401 -5.90 5.20 9.54
C VAL A 401 -7.00 4.81 10.55
N THR A 402 -7.90 3.92 10.17
CA THR A 402 -9.01 3.42 11.01
C THR A 402 -8.78 2.01 11.53
N ASN A 403 -7.95 1.22 10.84
CA ASN A 403 -7.72 -0.18 11.12
C ASN A 403 -6.22 -0.49 11.16
N ARG A 404 -5.85 -1.67 11.68
CA ARG A 404 -4.46 -2.12 11.59
C ARG A 404 -4.04 -2.19 10.13
N PRO A 405 -2.81 -1.74 9.80
CA PRO A 405 -2.27 -1.86 8.45
C PRO A 405 -2.41 -3.29 7.91
N ALA A 406 -2.96 -3.41 6.71
CA ALA A 406 -3.15 -4.71 6.08
C ALA A 406 -2.45 -4.77 4.71
N THR A 407 -3.20 -4.62 3.63
CA THR A 407 -2.66 -4.61 2.27
C THR A 407 -3.34 -3.51 1.45
N VAL A 408 -2.75 -3.18 0.31
CA VAL A 408 -3.28 -2.21 -0.66
C VAL A 408 -4.77 -2.45 -0.92
N VAL A 409 -5.15 -3.69 -1.24
CA VAL A 409 -6.54 -4.04 -1.59
C VAL A 409 -7.50 -3.98 -0.41
N HIS A 410 -7.04 -4.12 0.85
CA HIS A 410 -7.89 -3.91 2.02
C HIS A 410 -8.18 -2.41 2.22
N ALA A 411 -7.18 -1.55 2.05
CA ALA A 411 -7.40 -0.11 2.08
C ALA A 411 -8.36 0.35 0.96
N MET A 412 -8.27 -0.29 -0.22
CA MET A 412 -9.21 -0.06 -1.33
C MET A 412 -10.63 -0.48 -0.96
N ARG A 413 -10.81 -1.67 -0.34
CA ARG A 413 -12.13 -2.14 0.11
C ARG A 413 -12.77 -1.14 1.06
N ASP A 414 -12.06 -0.76 2.11
CA ASP A 414 -12.57 0.16 3.12
C ASP A 414 -12.96 1.51 2.50
N ALA A 415 -12.15 2.04 1.58
CA ALA A 415 -12.45 3.27 0.85
C ALA A 415 -13.71 3.15 -0.02
N LYS A 416 -13.95 2.01 -0.68
CA LYS A 416 -15.17 1.78 -1.48
C LYS A 416 -16.44 1.81 -0.63
N GLU A 417 -16.39 1.20 0.54
CA GLU A 417 -17.52 1.21 1.49
C GLU A 417 -17.78 2.63 2.02
N VAL A 418 -16.73 3.38 2.34
CA VAL A 418 -16.83 4.77 2.78
C VAL A 418 -17.33 5.70 1.67
N ALA A 419 -16.99 5.45 0.40
CA ALA A 419 -17.50 6.24 -0.74
C ALA A 419 -19.04 6.23 -0.81
N GLU A 420 -19.66 5.07 -0.55
CA GLU A 420 -21.11 4.98 -0.46
C GLU A 420 -21.68 5.78 0.74
N GLY A 421 -20.96 5.77 1.87
CA GLY A 421 -21.34 6.55 3.07
C GLY A 421 -21.30 8.06 2.80
N ILE A 422 -20.24 8.54 2.16
CA ILE A 422 -20.09 9.96 1.74
C ILE A 422 -21.21 10.35 0.77
N ALA A 423 -21.46 9.55 -0.26
CA ALA A 423 -22.47 9.85 -1.26
C ALA A 423 -23.86 10.01 -0.61
N LYS A 424 -24.27 9.07 0.23
CA LYS A 424 -25.56 9.12 0.97
C LYS A 424 -25.64 10.35 1.89
N TYR A 425 -24.54 10.68 2.58
CA TYR A 425 -24.49 11.82 3.49
C TYR A 425 -24.66 13.14 2.73
N VAL A 426 -23.87 13.36 1.66
CA VAL A 426 -23.93 14.62 0.89
C VAL A 426 -25.28 14.81 0.24
N ASP A 427 -25.86 13.75 -0.36
CA ASP A 427 -27.19 13.82 -0.97
C ASP A 427 -28.27 14.17 0.08
N ALA A 428 -28.20 13.58 1.28
CA ALA A 428 -29.14 13.87 2.35
C ALA A 428 -29.02 15.32 2.86
N VAL A 429 -27.80 15.83 3.06
CA VAL A 429 -27.57 17.21 3.49
C VAL A 429 -28.11 18.21 2.45
N LYS A 430 -27.87 17.97 1.17
CA LYS A 430 -28.38 18.84 0.10
C LYS A 430 -29.90 18.84 0.00
N LEU A 431 -30.49 17.63 0.10
CA LEU A 431 -31.96 17.53 0.11
C LEU A 431 -32.57 18.29 1.29
N MET A 432 -32.00 18.18 2.50
CA MET A 432 -32.47 18.93 3.67
C MET A 432 -32.35 20.45 3.45
N ALA A 433 -31.27 20.93 2.88
CA ALA A 433 -31.10 22.34 2.56
C ALA A 433 -32.13 22.84 1.53
N GLU A 434 -32.50 22.04 0.53
CA GLU A 434 -33.52 22.37 -0.48
C GLU A 434 -34.92 22.49 0.13
N ILE A 435 -35.26 21.70 1.14
CA ILE A 435 -36.56 21.73 1.81
C ILE A 435 -36.62 22.65 3.04
N GLY A 436 -35.53 23.41 3.29
CA GLY A 436 -35.47 24.42 4.36
C GLY A 436 -35.37 23.83 5.78
N MET A 437 -34.81 22.64 5.92
CA MET A 437 -34.55 21.99 7.21
C MET A 437 -33.08 22.12 7.63
#